data_e4401031a10518fc5392042a3bba34e3
#
_entry.id   e4401031a10518fc5392042a3bba34e3
#
_cell.length_a   1.000
_cell.length_b   1.000
_cell.length_c   1.000
_cell.angle_alpha   90.00
_cell.angle_beta   90.00
_cell.angle_gamma   90.00
#
_symmetry.space_group_name_H-M   'P 1'
#
loop_
_entity.id
_entity.type
_entity.pdbx_description
1 polymer ?
#
loop_
_entity_poly.entity_id
_entity_poly.type
_entity_poly.pdbx_seq_one_letter_code
_entity_poly.pdbx_strand_id
1 'polypeptide(L)'
;MNHRLHLRFEQLERATTQLFHSVEALGDKARQAPGPGQWSAVQVVQHLVVAETGIGQYMEKKLLQAEGLHKAGFASFLKSRLLRVLLRLPFTRFKAPAALAKLTPAEIPPLSELQAEWEAVRRRLERLLNEYPSNLLDRAIFKHPRSGMLTIYQTLDFMLDHVLHHQKQVERITKAVALNKTNPALSTT
;
A
#
# COMPACT_ATOMS: atom_id res chain seq x y z
N MET A 1 -2.96 8.99 20.69
CA MET A 1 -2.82 9.38 19.25
C MET A 1 -3.30 10.80 19.02
N ASN A 2 -2.57 11.62 18.26
CA ASN A 2 -3.01 12.94 17.83
C ASN A 2 -4.24 12.81 16.91
N HIS A 3 -5.25 13.70 17.07
CA HIS A 3 -6.50 13.66 16.29
C HIS A 3 -6.29 13.61 14.77
N ARG A 4 -5.32 14.39 14.25
CA ARG A 4 -4.99 14.38 12.80
C ARG A 4 -4.37 13.07 12.32
N LEU A 5 -3.63 12.35 13.17
CA LEU A 5 -3.12 11.00 12.87
C LEU A 5 -4.25 9.99 12.89
N HIS A 6 -5.13 10.08 13.89
CA HIS A 6 -6.29 9.21 14.02
C HIS A 6 -7.19 9.25 12.78
N LEU A 7 -7.57 10.45 12.31
CA LEU A 7 -8.39 10.58 11.11
C LEU A 7 -7.75 9.95 9.86
N ARG A 8 -6.41 10.07 9.69
CA ARG A 8 -5.71 9.45 8.57
C ARG A 8 -5.64 7.93 8.69
N PHE A 9 -5.41 7.45 9.91
CA PHE A 9 -5.40 6.02 10.20
C PHE A 9 -6.76 5.39 9.90
N GLU A 10 -7.86 6.00 10.36
CA GLU A 10 -9.21 5.52 10.04
C GLU A 10 -9.53 5.52 8.54
N GLN A 11 -9.09 6.56 7.80
CA GLN A 11 -9.27 6.58 6.34
C GLN A 11 -8.51 5.44 5.67
N LEU A 12 -7.31 5.15 6.16
CA LEU A 12 -6.48 4.06 5.67
C LEU A 12 -7.13 2.69 5.97
N GLU A 13 -7.66 2.49 7.19
CA GLU A 13 -8.39 1.28 7.58
C GLU A 13 -9.61 1.05 6.68
N ARG A 14 -10.44 2.07 6.48
CA ARG A 14 -11.61 1.98 5.60
C ARG A 14 -11.24 1.60 4.17
N ALA A 15 -10.20 2.22 3.61
CA ALA A 15 -9.74 1.90 2.25
C ALA A 15 -9.22 0.46 2.15
N THR A 16 -8.52 -0.03 3.17
CA THR A 16 -8.01 -1.40 3.24
C THR A 16 -9.14 -2.42 3.31
N THR A 17 -10.12 -2.20 4.20
CA THR A 17 -11.30 -3.05 4.32
C THR A 17 -12.06 -3.14 3.00
N GLN A 18 -12.27 -2.01 2.33
CA GLN A 18 -12.93 -1.97 1.02
C GLN A 18 -12.16 -2.77 -0.05
N LEU A 19 -10.84 -2.67 -0.06
CA LEU A 19 -10.00 -3.44 -0.99
C LEU A 19 -10.12 -4.94 -0.71
N PHE A 20 -10.07 -5.37 0.56
CA PHE A 20 -10.25 -6.77 0.93
C PHE A 20 -11.60 -7.30 0.48
N HIS A 21 -12.70 -6.63 0.79
CA HIS A 21 -14.04 -7.04 0.35
C HIS A 21 -14.13 -7.18 -1.18
N SER A 22 -13.46 -6.28 -1.92
CA SER A 22 -13.43 -6.37 -3.39
C SER A 22 -12.67 -7.61 -3.88
N VAL A 23 -11.63 -8.06 -3.16
CA VAL A 23 -10.84 -9.26 -3.52
C VAL A 23 -11.58 -10.53 -3.07
N GLU A 24 -12.18 -10.56 -1.88
CA GLU A 24 -12.99 -11.68 -1.38
C GLU A 24 -14.18 -11.99 -2.29
N ALA A 25 -14.84 -10.94 -2.80
CA ALA A 25 -15.97 -11.10 -3.72
C ALA A 25 -15.61 -11.81 -5.04
N LEU A 26 -14.31 -11.91 -5.37
CA LEU A 26 -13.84 -12.67 -6.54
C LEU A 26 -13.81 -14.19 -6.31
N GLY A 27 -13.80 -14.66 -5.05
CA GLY A 27 -13.65 -16.07 -4.71
C GLY A 27 -12.39 -16.66 -5.35
N ASP A 28 -12.50 -17.83 -5.96
CA ASP A 28 -11.37 -18.53 -6.62
C ASP A 28 -10.71 -17.71 -7.73
N LYS A 29 -11.44 -16.79 -8.35
CA LYS A 29 -10.89 -15.90 -9.40
C LYS A 29 -9.90 -14.87 -8.85
N ALA A 30 -9.88 -14.63 -7.55
CA ALA A 30 -8.93 -13.70 -6.95
C ALA A 30 -7.46 -14.10 -7.23
N ARG A 31 -7.19 -15.39 -7.47
CA ARG A 31 -5.87 -15.93 -7.82
C ARG A 31 -5.56 -15.92 -9.32
N GLN A 32 -6.54 -15.62 -10.15
CA GLN A 32 -6.37 -15.61 -11.61
C GLN A 32 -5.73 -14.29 -12.05
N ALA A 33 -4.64 -14.37 -12.79
CA ALA A 33 -4.07 -13.23 -13.48
C ALA A 33 -4.91 -12.92 -14.74
N PRO A 34 -5.20 -11.64 -15.04
CA PRO A 34 -5.99 -11.27 -16.22
C PRO A 34 -5.28 -11.54 -17.55
N GLY A 35 -3.94 -11.75 -17.52
CA GLY A 35 -3.13 -12.08 -18.68
C GLY A 35 -1.68 -12.35 -18.31
N PRO A 36 -0.83 -12.80 -19.28
CA PRO A 36 0.58 -13.11 -19.04
C PRO A 36 1.34 -11.93 -18.43
N GLY A 37 2.11 -12.20 -17.38
CA GLY A 37 2.93 -11.19 -16.68
C GLY A 37 2.14 -10.14 -15.90
N GLN A 38 0.83 -10.33 -15.73
CA GLN A 38 -0.02 -9.45 -14.92
C GLN A 38 -0.28 -10.07 -13.53
N TRP A 39 -0.49 -9.24 -12.56
CA TRP A 39 -0.79 -9.69 -11.20
C TRP A 39 -2.26 -10.09 -11.05
N SER A 40 -2.47 -11.13 -10.25
CA SER A 40 -3.79 -11.46 -9.72
C SER A 40 -4.17 -10.51 -8.59
N ALA A 41 -5.45 -10.52 -8.19
CA ALA A 41 -5.92 -9.68 -7.08
C ALA A 41 -5.24 -10.04 -5.75
N VAL A 42 -5.00 -11.34 -5.49
CA VAL A 42 -4.28 -11.80 -4.27
C VAL A 42 -2.83 -11.32 -4.29
N GLN A 43 -2.14 -11.30 -5.43
CA GLN A 43 -0.78 -10.74 -5.54
C GLN A 43 -0.74 -9.24 -5.26
N VAL A 44 -1.79 -8.50 -5.61
CA VAL A 44 -1.91 -7.08 -5.24
C VAL A 44 -2.01 -6.92 -3.71
N VAL A 45 -2.81 -7.76 -3.04
CA VAL A 45 -2.88 -7.76 -1.56
C VAL A 45 -1.52 -8.09 -0.95
N GLN A 46 -0.87 -9.17 -1.39
CA GLN A 46 0.47 -9.56 -0.93
C GLN A 46 1.48 -8.41 -1.06
N HIS A 47 1.47 -7.72 -2.20
CA HIS A 47 2.32 -6.55 -2.42
C HIS A 47 2.08 -5.43 -1.39
N LEU A 48 0.81 -5.14 -1.09
CA LEU A 48 0.47 -4.11 -0.11
C LEU A 48 0.90 -4.48 1.31
N VAL A 49 0.71 -5.74 1.71
CA VAL A 49 1.17 -6.26 3.01
C VAL A 49 2.68 -6.10 3.15
N VAL A 50 3.45 -6.55 2.16
CA VAL A 50 4.92 -6.44 2.16
C VAL A 50 5.38 -4.98 2.19
N ALA A 51 4.75 -4.11 1.39
CA ALA A 51 5.11 -2.70 1.33
C ALA A 51 4.86 -2.00 2.68
N GLU A 52 3.70 -2.22 3.29
CA GLU A 52 3.36 -1.59 4.56
C GLU A 52 4.14 -2.14 5.75
N THR A 53 4.46 -3.44 5.74
CA THR A 53 5.39 -4.03 6.71
C THR A 53 6.75 -3.31 6.66
N GLY A 54 7.29 -3.12 5.45
CA GLY A 54 8.55 -2.41 5.28
C GLY A 54 8.50 -0.94 5.72
N ILE A 55 7.39 -0.24 5.45
CA ILE A 55 7.18 1.14 5.91
C ILE A 55 7.16 1.19 7.44
N GLY A 56 6.38 0.31 8.10
CA GLY A 56 6.26 0.25 9.55
C GLY A 56 7.61 -0.01 10.22
N GLN A 57 8.33 -1.04 9.78
CA GLN A 57 9.68 -1.37 10.29
C GLN A 57 10.67 -0.23 10.11
N TYR A 58 10.64 0.46 8.97
CA TYR A 58 11.49 1.61 8.72
C TYR A 58 11.19 2.75 9.70
N MET A 59 9.91 3.07 9.92
CA MET A 59 9.51 4.12 10.85
C MET A 59 9.90 3.80 12.30
N GLU A 60 9.68 2.57 12.77
CA GLU A 60 10.10 2.12 14.10
C GLU A 60 11.61 2.26 14.29
N LYS A 61 12.40 1.76 13.32
CA LYS A 61 13.86 1.91 13.37
C LYS A 61 14.30 3.38 13.43
N LYS A 62 13.58 4.26 12.71
CA LYS A 62 13.88 5.69 12.73
C LYS A 62 13.49 6.37 14.04
N LEU A 63 12.40 5.97 14.68
CA LEU A 63 12.02 6.48 16.00
C LEU A 63 13.04 6.13 17.08
N LEU A 64 13.71 4.97 17.00
CA LEU A 64 14.80 4.62 17.90
C LEU A 64 16.03 5.55 17.74
N GLN A 65 16.11 6.30 16.63
CA GLN A 65 17.19 7.24 16.32
C GLN A 65 16.64 8.68 16.22
N ALA A 66 15.66 9.03 17.07
CA ALA A 66 14.86 10.26 16.96
C ALA A 66 15.69 11.55 17.00
N GLU A 67 16.80 11.58 17.75
CA GLU A 67 17.69 12.74 17.87
C GLU A 67 18.29 13.20 16.52
N GLY A 68 18.47 12.28 15.57
CA GLY A 68 18.97 12.55 14.22
C GLY A 68 17.91 12.94 13.19
N LEU A 69 16.65 13.07 13.55
CA LEU A 69 15.58 13.37 12.59
C LEU A 69 15.56 14.86 12.22
N HIS A 70 15.74 15.15 10.93
CA HIS A 70 15.66 16.51 10.38
C HIS A 70 14.24 16.88 9.97
N LYS A 71 13.95 18.18 9.86
CA LYS A 71 12.69 18.65 9.28
C LYS A 71 12.56 18.19 7.83
N ALA A 72 11.37 17.81 7.41
CA ALA A 72 11.10 17.48 6.01
C ALA A 72 11.31 18.74 5.14
N GLY A 73 12.14 18.63 4.12
CA GLY A 73 12.44 19.74 3.22
C GLY A 73 11.26 20.10 2.31
N PHE A 74 11.16 21.37 1.89
CA PHE A 74 10.10 21.85 0.99
C PHE A 74 10.04 21.05 -0.34
N ALA A 75 11.20 20.67 -0.88
CA ALA A 75 11.27 19.85 -2.09
C ALA A 75 10.60 18.47 -1.91
N SER A 76 10.75 17.85 -0.74
CA SER A 76 10.06 16.58 -0.42
C SER A 76 8.55 16.77 -0.30
N PHE A 77 8.11 17.90 0.26
CA PHE A 77 6.70 18.26 0.31
C PHE A 77 6.09 18.36 -1.10
N LEU A 78 6.73 19.10 -2.00
CA LEU A 78 6.25 19.27 -3.38
C LEU A 78 6.23 17.93 -4.13
N LYS A 79 7.29 17.12 -4.02
CA LYS A 79 7.37 15.79 -4.63
C LYS A 79 6.30 14.83 -4.07
N SER A 80 6.00 14.89 -2.76
CA SER A 80 4.95 14.07 -2.17
C SER A 80 3.56 14.46 -2.69
N ARG A 81 3.30 15.76 -2.87
CA ARG A 81 2.04 16.24 -3.48
C ARG A 81 1.91 15.80 -4.93
N LEU A 82 2.98 15.88 -5.71
CA LEU A 82 3.00 15.39 -7.09
C LEU A 82 2.76 13.87 -7.16
N LEU A 83 3.46 13.09 -6.33
CA LEU A 83 3.26 11.64 -6.25
C LEU A 83 1.80 11.30 -5.93
N ARG A 84 1.20 12.02 -4.97
CA ARG A 84 -0.21 11.86 -4.61
C ARG A 84 -1.15 12.05 -5.81
N VAL A 85 -0.93 13.11 -6.59
CA VAL A 85 -1.70 13.35 -7.82
C VAL A 85 -1.51 12.21 -8.81
N LEU A 86 -0.25 11.78 -9.05
CA LEU A 86 0.06 10.70 -9.97
C LEU A 86 -0.58 9.36 -9.54
N LEU A 87 -0.57 9.01 -8.25
CA LEU A 87 -1.20 7.78 -7.75
C LEU A 87 -2.73 7.80 -7.91
N ARG A 88 -3.34 8.98 -7.89
CA ARG A 88 -4.79 9.14 -8.07
C ARG A 88 -5.24 9.13 -9.53
N LEU A 89 -4.33 9.33 -10.47
CA LEU A 89 -4.68 9.30 -11.90
C LEU A 89 -4.99 7.86 -12.35
N PRO A 90 -6.07 7.64 -13.11
CA PRO A 90 -6.52 6.29 -13.50
C PRO A 90 -5.60 5.59 -14.49
N PHE A 91 -4.75 6.33 -15.18
CA PHE A 91 -3.90 5.82 -16.27
C PHE A 91 -2.46 5.51 -15.85
N THR A 92 -2.05 5.85 -14.65
CA THR A 92 -0.68 5.61 -14.19
C THR A 92 -0.48 4.15 -13.82
N ARG A 93 0.35 3.45 -14.60
CA ARG A 93 0.83 2.09 -14.29
C ARG A 93 2.26 2.21 -13.78
N PHE A 94 2.43 2.13 -12.48
CA PHE A 94 3.77 2.11 -11.90
C PHE A 94 4.26 0.65 -11.84
N LYS A 95 5.44 0.39 -12.40
CA LYS A 95 6.17 -0.85 -12.09
C LYS A 95 6.65 -0.76 -10.63
N ALA A 96 6.42 -1.85 -9.87
CA ALA A 96 6.98 -1.96 -8.52
C ALA A 96 8.51 -1.75 -8.57
N PRO A 97 9.10 -1.02 -7.61
CA PRO A 97 10.54 -0.93 -7.52
C PRO A 97 11.16 -2.33 -7.46
N ALA A 98 12.29 -2.53 -8.17
CA ALA A 98 12.95 -3.84 -8.23
C ALA A 98 13.33 -4.39 -6.85
N ALA A 99 13.63 -3.51 -5.89
CA ALA A 99 13.87 -3.88 -4.50
C ALA A 99 12.62 -4.51 -3.84
N LEU A 100 11.44 -3.97 -4.10
CA LEU A 100 10.18 -4.48 -3.54
C LEU A 100 9.77 -5.81 -4.20
N ALA A 101 10.01 -5.93 -5.51
CA ALA A 101 9.78 -7.18 -6.23
C ALA A 101 10.64 -8.33 -5.70
N LYS A 102 11.86 -8.04 -5.23
CA LYS A 102 12.74 -9.04 -4.59
C LYS A 102 12.28 -9.44 -3.18
N LEU A 103 11.54 -8.58 -2.49
CA LEU A 103 11.02 -8.84 -1.14
C LEU A 103 9.69 -9.57 -1.17
N THR A 104 8.97 -9.55 -2.29
CA THR A 104 7.70 -10.26 -2.41
C THR A 104 7.97 -11.74 -2.68
N PRO A 105 7.53 -12.66 -1.80
CA PRO A 105 7.71 -14.09 -1.99
C PRO A 105 7.09 -14.57 -3.31
N ALA A 106 7.72 -15.56 -3.95
CA ALA A 106 7.20 -16.16 -5.17
C ALA A 106 5.90 -16.96 -4.90
N GLU A 107 5.80 -17.55 -3.71
CA GLU A 107 4.61 -18.24 -3.24
C GLU A 107 3.54 -17.24 -2.81
N ILE A 108 2.31 -17.49 -3.21
CA ILE A 108 1.16 -16.62 -2.89
C ILE A 108 0.37 -17.30 -1.78
N PRO A 109 0.42 -16.78 -0.54
CA PRO A 109 -0.33 -17.33 0.59
C PRO A 109 -1.85 -17.31 0.35
N PRO A 110 -2.64 -18.07 1.15
CA PRO A 110 -4.08 -17.89 1.21
C PRO A 110 -4.48 -16.44 1.55
N LEU A 111 -5.62 -15.98 1.03
CA LEU A 111 -6.08 -14.61 1.28
C LEU A 111 -6.33 -14.36 2.77
N SER A 112 -6.81 -15.37 3.50
CA SER A 112 -7.03 -15.31 4.96
C SER A 112 -5.72 -15.10 5.74
N GLU A 113 -4.62 -15.70 5.29
CA GLU A 113 -3.31 -15.51 5.90
C GLU A 113 -2.79 -14.08 5.65
N LEU A 114 -2.89 -13.59 4.41
CA LEU A 114 -2.56 -12.21 4.06
C LEU A 114 -3.40 -11.20 4.84
N GLN A 115 -4.67 -11.51 5.10
CA GLN A 115 -5.53 -10.68 5.93
C GLN A 115 -5.01 -10.61 7.36
N ALA A 116 -4.72 -11.75 7.98
CA ALA A 116 -4.19 -11.82 9.34
C ALA A 116 -2.85 -11.07 9.47
N GLU A 117 -1.96 -11.22 8.47
CA GLU A 117 -0.70 -10.48 8.41
C GLU A 117 -0.94 -8.97 8.33
N TRP A 118 -1.83 -8.52 7.44
CA TRP A 118 -2.11 -7.09 7.29
C TRP A 118 -2.75 -6.49 8.53
N GLU A 119 -3.67 -7.21 9.18
CA GLU A 119 -4.22 -6.80 10.48
C GLU A 119 -3.14 -6.67 11.55
N ALA A 120 -2.16 -7.57 11.58
CA ALA A 120 -1.02 -7.48 12.49
C ALA A 120 -0.16 -6.23 12.20
N VAL A 121 0.09 -5.93 10.92
CA VAL A 121 0.78 -4.68 10.48
C VAL A 121 0.01 -3.45 10.94
N ARG A 122 -1.33 -3.46 10.82
CA ARG A 122 -2.19 -2.33 11.23
C ARG A 122 -2.20 -2.14 12.73
N ARG A 123 -2.32 -3.19 13.52
CA ARG A 123 -2.20 -3.10 14.99
C ARG A 123 -0.84 -2.55 15.42
N ARG A 124 0.23 -2.91 14.71
CA ARG A 124 1.57 -2.38 14.98
C ARG A 124 1.68 -0.89 14.63
N LEU A 125 1.14 -0.49 13.47
CA LEU A 125 1.07 0.92 13.06
C LEU A 125 0.23 1.74 14.06
N GLU A 126 -0.91 1.25 14.50
CA GLU A 126 -1.77 1.92 15.47
C GLU A 126 -1.03 2.19 16.80
N ARG A 127 -0.32 1.19 17.33
CA ARG A 127 0.53 1.38 18.54
C ARG A 127 1.57 2.47 18.31
N LEU A 128 2.30 2.41 17.19
CA LEU A 128 3.29 3.42 16.84
C LEU A 128 2.68 4.83 16.81
N LEU A 129 1.48 4.98 16.21
CA LEU A 129 0.79 6.26 16.13
C LEU A 129 0.26 6.75 17.47
N ASN A 130 -0.18 5.84 18.36
CA ASN A 130 -0.64 6.17 19.71
C ASN A 130 0.51 6.75 20.56
N GLU A 131 1.70 6.22 20.41
CA GLU A 131 2.91 6.60 21.15
C GLU A 131 3.75 7.66 20.40
N TYR A 132 3.30 8.14 19.23
CA TYR A 132 4.11 9.02 18.39
C TYR A 132 4.40 10.36 19.07
N PRO A 133 5.68 10.75 19.25
CA PRO A 133 6.06 11.96 19.94
C PRO A 133 5.57 13.22 19.22
N SER A 134 4.91 14.13 19.93
CA SER A 134 4.35 15.35 19.34
C SER A 134 5.40 16.31 18.76
N ASN A 135 6.60 16.31 19.31
CA ASN A 135 7.75 17.11 18.83
C ASN A 135 8.39 16.55 17.54
N LEU A 136 7.96 15.36 17.07
CA LEU A 136 8.45 14.73 15.84
C LEU A 136 7.46 14.80 14.67
N LEU A 137 6.30 15.42 14.84
CA LEU A 137 5.23 15.46 13.84
C LEU A 137 5.64 16.17 12.53
N ASP A 138 6.56 17.10 12.59
CA ASP A 138 7.13 17.83 11.43
C ASP A 138 8.48 17.24 10.96
N ARG A 139 8.98 16.18 11.62
CA ARG A 139 10.25 15.54 11.29
C ARG A 139 10.06 14.47 10.21
N ALA A 140 11.10 14.28 9.42
CA ALA A 140 11.15 13.29 8.36
C ALA A 140 11.37 11.88 8.96
N ILE A 141 10.37 11.01 8.86
CA ILE A 141 10.38 9.67 9.47
C ILE A 141 10.51 8.54 8.46
N PHE A 142 10.11 8.74 7.21
CA PHE A 142 10.14 7.72 6.17
C PHE A 142 10.79 8.23 4.88
N LYS A 143 11.67 7.41 4.26
CA LYS A 143 12.30 7.73 2.98
C LYS A 143 11.57 6.99 1.85
N HIS A 144 10.70 7.72 1.16
CA HIS A 144 10.04 7.19 -0.04
C HIS A 144 11.00 7.24 -1.25
N PRO A 145 11.10 6.16 -2.07
CA PRO A 145 12.08 6.08 -3.18
C PRO A 145 12.00 7.22 -4.20
N ARG A 146 10.80 7.77 -4.43
CA ARG A 146 10.55 8.82 -5.44
C ARG A 146 10.32 10.21 -4.84
N SER A 147 9.74 10.28 -3.64
CA SER A 147 9.38 11.57 -3.02
C SER A 147 10.41 12.06 -2.00
N GLY A 148 11.40 11.24 -1.66
CA GLY A 148 12.38 11.58 -0.63
C GLY A 148 11.81 11.43 0.79
N MET A 149 12.24 12.28 1.70
CA MET A 149 11.93 12.18 3.13
C MET A 149 10.54 12.73 3.44
N LEU A 150 9.70 11.92 4.09
CA LEU A 150 8.31 12.21 4.42
C LEU A 150 8.11 12.33 5.94
N THR A 151 7.25 13.25 6.36
CA THR A 151 6.73 13.30 7.73
C THR A 151 5.75 12.15 7.98
N ILE A 152 5.38 11.92 9.25
CA ILE A 152 4.36 10.90 9.58
C ILE A 152 3.03 11.15 8.86
N TYR A 153 2.57 12.40 8.77
CA TYR A 153 1.36 12.75 8.05
C TYR A 153 1.45 12.41 6.56
N GLN A 154 2.56 12.78 5.91
CA GLN A 154 2.80 12.49 4.50
C GLN A 154 2.94 10.98 4.24
N THR A 155 3.49 10.24 5.20
CA THR A 155 3.61 8.78 5.11
C THR A 155 2.24 8.11 5.15
N LEU A 156 1.37 8.50 6.07
CA LEU A 156 -0.01 8.00 6.12
C LEU A 156 -0.82 8.39 4.87
N ASP A 157 -0.68 9.63 4.40
CA ASP A 157 -1.30 10.08 3.16
C ASP A 157 -0.81 9.25 1.96
N PHE A 158 0.49 8.91 1.90
CA PHE A 158 1.06 8.03 0.87
C PHE A 158 0.50 6.60 0.96
N MET A 159 0.44 6.02 2.17
CA MET A 159 -0.10 4.67 2.36
C MET A 159 -1.56 4.59 1.89
N LEU A 160 -2.39 5.58 2.24
CA LEU A 160 -3.77 5.69 1.77
C LEU A 160 -3.84 5.77 0.24
N ASP A 161 -3.09 6.69 -0.37
CA ASP A 161 -3.10 6.86 -1.83
C ASP A 161 -2.58 5.59 -2.55
N HIS A 162 -1.67 4.82 -1.93
CA HIS A 162 -1.16 3.55 -2.43
C HIS A 162 -2.23 2.45 -2.41
N VAL A 163 -2.99 2.32 -1.31
CA VAL A 163 -4.14 1.40 -1.24
C VAL A 163 -5.19 1.78 -2.28
N LEU A 164 -5.57 3.07 -2.39
CA LEU A 164 -6.55 3.53 -3.37
C LEU A 164 -6.11 3.33 -4.82
N HIS A 165 -4.80 3.47 -5.11
CA HIS A 165 -4.24 3.15 -6.42
C HIS A 165 -4.43 1.67 -6.76
N HIS A 166 -4.14 0.79 -5.81
CA HIS A 166 -4.29 -0.65 -5.98
C HIS A 166 -5.75 -1.13 -5.95
N GLN A 167 -6.65 -0.41 -5.28
CA GLN A 167 -8.09 -0.62 -5.40
C GLN A 167 -8.55 -0.52 -6.87
N LYS A 168 -8.11 0.52 -7.57
CA LYS A 168 -8.41 0.66 -9.01
C LYS A 168 -7.78 -0.44 -9.87
N GLN A 169 -6.63 -0.97 -9.44
CA GLN A 169 -6.02 -2.12 -10.11
C GLN A 169 -6.87 -3.38 -9.90
N VAL A 170 -7.34 -3.65 -8.69
CA VAL A 170 -8.24 -4.78 -8.39
C VAL A 170 -9.53 -4.67 -9.20
N GLU A 171 -10.13 -3.49 -9.30
CA GLU A 171 -11.33 -3.26 -10.13
C GLU A 171 -11.09 -3.60 -11.62
N ARG A 172 -9.92 -3.26 -12.16
CA ARG A 172 -9.55 -3.65 -13.54
C ARG A 172 -9.36 -5.15 -13.68
N ILE A 173 -8.72 -5.79 -12.71
CA ILE A 173 -8.56 -7.26 -12.67
C ILE A 173 -9.94 -7.93 -12.64
N THR A 174 -10.83 -7.47 -11.76
CA THR A 174 -12.20 -7.99 -11.63
C THR A 174 -12.94 -7.97 -12.98
N LYS A 175 -12.89 -6.83 -13.68
CA LYS A 175 -13.51 -6.70 -15.00
C LYS A 175 -12.89 -7.66 -16.02
N ALA A 176 -11.57 -7.79 -16.05
CA ALA A 176 -10.88 -8.64 -17.02
C ALA A 176 -11.15 -10.14 -16.79
N VAL A 177 -11.09 -10.62 -15.53
CA VAL A 177 -11.36 -12.04 -15.23
C VAL A 177 -12.85 -12.39 -15.33
N ALA A 178 -13.76 -11.42 -15.28
CA ALA A 178 -15.16 -11.62 -15.59
C ALA A 178 -15.39 -11.82 -17.09
N LEU A 179 -14.73 -11.03 -17.94
CA LEU A 179 -14.84 -11.09 -19.40
C LEU A 179 -14.24 -12.36 -20.00
N ASN A 180 -13.14 -12.89 -19.42
CA ASN A 180 -12.52 -14.13 -19.86
C ASN A 180 -13.46 -15.35 -19.75
N LYS A 181 -14.54 -15.29 -18.96
CA LYS A 181 -15.58 -16.33 -18.88
C LYS A 181 -16.55 -16.33 -20.05
N THR A 182 -16.73 -15.20 -20.73
CA THR A 182 -17.67 -15.07 -21.85
C THR A 182 -17.05 -15.46 -23.19
N ASN A 183 -15.74 -15.73 -23.27
CA ASN A 183 -15.07 -16.09 -24.51
C ASN A 183 -14.00 -17.19 -24.30
N PRO A 184 -14.40 -18.47 -24.09
CA PRO A 184 -13.46 -19.58 -23.91
C PRO A 184 -12.66 -19.93 -25.18
N ALA A 185 -12.98 -19.33 -26.33
CA ALA A 185 -12.39 -19.69 -27.64
C ALA A 185 -11.00 -19.09 -27.94
N LEU A 186 -10.40 -18.28 -27.04
CA LEU A 186 -9.10 -17.62 -27.28
C LEU A 186 -7.95 -18.18 -26.42
N SER A 187 -8.12 -19.32 -25.75
CA SER A 187 -7.09 -19.90 -24.86
C SER A 187 -6.37 -21.13 -25.43
N THR A 188 -6.53 -21.42 -26.73
CA THR A 188 -5.81 -22.52 -27.41
C THR A 188 -5.20 -21.99 -28.70
N THR A 189 -4.02 -21.42 -28.60
CA THR A 189 -2.96 -21.45 -29.64
C THR A 189 -1.62 -21.19 -28.98
#